data_899f50b7f5497f91f8f4ed14e8523be8
#
_entry.id   899f50b7f5497f91f8f4ed14e8523be8
#
_cell.length_a   1.000
_cell.length_b   1.000
_cell.length_c   1.000
_cell.angle_alpha   90.00
_cell.angle_beta   90.00
_cell.angle_gamma   90.00
#
_symmetry.space_group_name_H-M   'P 1'
#
loop_
_entity.id
_entity.type
_entity.pdbx_description
1 polymer ?
#
loop_
_entity_poly.entity_id
_entity_poly.type
_entity_poly.pdbx_seq_one_letter_code
_entity_poly.pdbx_strand_id
1 'polypeptide(L)'
;MNRMLSRISPSATTMIKMDHTHALMTFHRYHIDTPPSRKRAIVETLALALDVHAKLEEEIFYPAMRAIDPDLVEENYAEHGEMKRLIEELRGLRPADRAYDTTAMNLMRVVISHVAEEETKLLPDAERVLGEQRLAELGVEMTRRRMQLVAPHAGELAVNSVRTFPAATAAITGVMAIGGYLLARELTRPSGWRALTA
;
A
#
# COMPACT_ATOMS: atom_id res chain seq x y z
N MET A 1 -15.58 10.91 -15.74
CA MET A 1 -14.81 9.92 -14.96
C MET A 1 -14.28 10.49 -13.63
N ASN A 2 -13.83 11.74 -13.56
CA ASN A 2 -13.29 12.34 -12.32
C ASN A 2 -14.27 12.50 -11.14
N ARG A 3 -15.53 12.86 -11.37
CA ARG A 3 -16.50 13.11 -10.28
C ARG A 3 -16.87 11.90 -9.42
N MET A 4 -16.76 10.69 -9.95
CA MET A 4 -17.08 9.47 -9.18
C MET A 4 -15.88 9.08 -8.28
N LEU A 5 -14.68 9.12 -8.81
CA LEU A 5 -13.46 8.85 -8.04
C LEU A 5 -13.28 9.86 -6.90
N SER A 6 -13.55 11.15 -7.13
CA SER A 6 -13.44 12.18 -6.08
C SER A 6 -14.40 12.00 -4.91
N ARG A 7 -15.49 11.24 -5.09
CA ARG A 7 -16.44 10.95 -4.02
C ARG A 7 -16.09 9.74 -3.15
N ILE A 8 -15.26 8.84 -3.67
CA ILE A 8 -14.94 7.56 -3.02
C ILE A 8 -13.46 7.42 -2.67
N SER A 9 -12.59 8.27 -3.21
CA SER A 9 -11.17 8.26 -2.88
C SER A 9 -10.96 8.92 -1.51
N PRO A 10 -10.21 8.26 -0.61
CA PRO A 10 -9.75 8.94 0.60
C PRO A 10 -8.79 10.07 0.24
N SER A 11 -8.55 11.01 1.15
CA SER A 11 -7.47 11.98 1.01
C SER A 11 -6.10 11.27 0.97
N ALA A 12 -5.06 11.95 0.48
CA ALA A 12 -3.72 11.38 0.42
C ALA A 12 -3.25 10.91 1.79
N THR A 13 -3.33 11.76 2.82
CA THR A 13 -2.92 11.42 4.19
C THR A 13 -3.74 10.27 4.79
N THR A 14 -5.04 10.20 4.51
CA THR A 14 -5.88 9.08 4.93
C THR A 14 -5.45 7.78 4.26
N MET A 15 -5.14 7.82 2.96
CA MET A 15 -4.69 6.64 2.21
C MET A 15 -3.36 6.11 2.75
N ILE A 16 -2.40 6.99 3.02
CA ILE A 16 -1.10 6.66 3.59
C ILE A 16 -1.28 5.99 4.97
N LYS A 17 -2.05 6.59 5.88
CA LYS A 17 -2.35 6.00 7.20
C LYS A 17 -3.03 4.63 7.11
N MET A 18 -3.88 4.41 6.10
CA MET A 18 -4.49 3.09 5.86
C MET A 18 -3.44 2.06 5.42
N ASP A 19 -2.47 2.44 4.60
CA ASP A 19 -1.38 1.56 4.16
C ASP A 19 -0.46 1.21 5.33
N HIS A 20 -0.10 2.18 6.15
CA HIS A 20 0.65 1.98 7.39
C HIS A 20 -0.04 0.95 8.29
N THR A 21 -1.33 1.17 8.56
CA THR A 21 -2.14 0.23 9.35
C THR A 21 -2.12 -1.17 8.75
N HIS A 22 -2.27 -1.29 7.42
CA HIS A 22 -2.23 -2.59 6.74
C HIS A 22 -0.86 -3.27 6.87
N ALA A 23 0.23 -2.54 6.69
CA ALA A 23 1.58 -3.05 6.85
C ALA A 23 1.83 -3.57 8.28
N LEU A 24 1.51 -2.76 9.29
CA LEU A 24 1.68 -3.13 10.70
C LEU A 24 0.82 -4.34 11.09
N MET A 25 -0.42 -4.42 10.63
CA MET A 25 -1.29 -5.58 10.84
C MET A 25 -0.75 -6.84 10.15
N THR A 26 -0.12 -6.70 9.00
CA THR A 26 0.51 -7.81 8.28
C THR A 26 1.74 -8.31 9.02
N PHE A 27 2.59 -7.42 9.52
CA PHE A 27 3.72 -7.77 10.39
C PHE A 27 3.29 -8.47 11.67
N HIS A 28 2.20 -8.04 12.30
CA HIS A 28 1.70 -8.69 13.52
C HIS A 28 1.41 -10.19 13.36
N ARG A 29 1.26 -10.67 12.11
CA ARG A 29 1.06 -12.10 11.80
C ARG A 29 2.37 -12.87 11.63
N TYR A 30 3.50 -12.18 11.61
CA TYR A 30 4.80 -12.79 11.47
C TYR A 30 5.32 -13.20 12.85
N HIS A 31 5.54 -14.50 13.06
CA HIS A 31 6.15 -15.05 14.26
C HIS A 31 7.31 -15.96 13.88
N ILE A 32 8.32 -16.07 14.75
CA ILE A 32 9.51 -16.93 14.52
C ILE A 32 9.09 -18.38 14.30
N ASP A 33 8.05 -18.84 14.99
CA ASP A 33 7.53 -20.22 14.89
C ASP A 33 6.55 -20.42 13.71
N THR A 34 6.30 -19.40 12.91
CA THR A 34 5.42 -19.52 11.73
C THR A 34 6.06 -20.48 10.72
N PRO A 35 5.28 -21.41 10.10
CA PRO A 35 5.80 -22.29 9.07
C PRO A 35 6.49 -21.52 7.93
N PRO A 36 7.60 -22.02 7.35
CA PRO A 36 8.40 -21.32 6.35
C PRO A 36 7.60 -20.82 5.13
N SER A 37 6.66 -21.64 4.63
CA SER A 37 5.80 -21.26 3.50
C SER A 37 4.89 -20.09 3.82
N ARG A 38 4.41 -19.99 5.07
CA ARG A 38 3.57 -18.90 5.54
C ARG A 38 4.41 -17.63 5.83
N LYS A 39 5.63 -17.78 6.36
CA LYS A 39 6.58 -16.65 6.50
C LYS A 39 6.80 -15.98 5.15
N ARG A 40 7.09 -16.77 4.10
CA ARG A 40 7.26 -16.25 2.74
C ARG A 40 6.00 -15.54 2.23
N ALA A 41 4.83 -16.13 2.40
CA ALA A 41 3.58 -15.51 1.94
C ALA A 41 3.30 -14.17 2.65
N ILE A 42 3.58 -14.07 3.95
CA ILE A 42 3.46 -12.82 4.72
C ILE A 42 4.42 -11.77 4.15
N VAL A 43 5.69 -12.13 3.97
CA VAL A 43 6.72 -11.22 3.46
C VAL A 43 6.41 -10.76 2.04
N GLU A 44 6.00 -11.64 1.12
CA GLU A 44 5.65 -11.23 -0.24
C GLU A 44 4.39 -10.34 -0.29
N THR A 45 3.40 -10.63 0.55
CA THR A 45 2.22 -9.73 0.68
C THR A 45 2.63 -8.34 1.16
N LEU A 46 3.51 -8.29 2.15
CA LEU A 46 4.03 -7.05 2.70
C LEU A 46 4.91 -6.31 1.69
N ALA A 47 5.81 -7.02 1.00
CA ALA A 47 6.69 -6.46 -0.02
C ALA A 47 5.90 -5.74 -1.12
N LEU A 48 4.84 -6.38 -1.63
CA LEU A 48 3.97 -5.75 -2.63
C LEU A 48 3.24 -4.52 -2.04
N ALA A 49 2.75 -4.62 -0.81
CA ALA A 49 2.07 -3.49 -0.17
C ALA A 49 3.00 -2.29 0.02
N LEU A 50 4.22 -2.52 0.50
CA LEU A 50 5.25 -1.49 0.70
C LEU A 50 5.74 -0.92 -0.64
N ASP A 51 5.90 -1.74 -1.68
CA ASP A 51 6.31 -1.28 -3.00
C ASP A 51 5.26 -0.36 -3.65
N VAL A 52 3.97 -0.72 -3.52
CA VAL A 52 2.87 0.12 -4.00
C VAL A 52 2.78 1.42 -3.20
N HIS A 53 2.85 1.34 -1.87
CA HIS A 53 2.84 2.48 -0.97
C HIS A 53 3.98 3.47 -1.30
N ALA A 54 5.23 3.00 -1.32
CA ALA A 54 6.38 3.83 -1.64
C ALA A 54 6.26 4.52 -3.02
N LYS A 55 5.78 3.81 -4.05
CA LYS A 55 5.56 4.41 -5.37
C LYS A 55 4.50 5.50 -5.36
N LEU A 56 3.42 5.35 -4.59
CA LEU A 56 2.38 6.37 -4.50
C LEU A 56 2.91 7.65 -3.86
N GLU A 57 3.75 7.52 -2.85
CA GLU A 57 4.38 8.66 -2.18
C GLU A 57 5.48 9.27 -3.04
N GLU A 58 6.41 8.49 -3.53
CA GLU A 58 7.54 8.95 -4.36
C GLU A 58 7.09 9.63 -5.66
N GLU A 59 6.01 9.15 -6.28
CA GLU A 59 5.52 9.70 -7.55
C GLU A 59 4.52 10.86 -7.38
N ILE A 60 3.77 10.92 -6.25
CA ILE A 60 2.64 11.84 -6.13
C ILE A 60 2.70 12.69 -4.87
N PHE A 61 2.89 12.09 -3.69
CA PHE A 61 2.80 12.80 -2.42
C PHE A 61 4.07 13.59 -2.10
N TYR A 62 5.25 12.98 -2.16
CA TYR A 62 6.52 13.65 -1.87
C TYR A 62 6.84 14.83 -2.80
N PRO A 63 6.54 14.79 -4.11
CA PRO A 63 6.66 15.98 -4.95
C PRO A 63 5.85 17.18 -4.47
N ALA A 64 4.67 16.95 -3.87
CA ALA A 64 3.86 18.02 -3.29
C ALA A 64 4.41 18.54 -1.96
N MET A 65 5.16 17.69 -1.22
CA MET A 65 5.78 18.04 0.06
C MET A 65 7.16 18.65 -0.07
N ARG A 66 7.85 18.44 -1.19
CA ARG A 66 9.26 18.86 -1.38
C ARG A 66 9.51 20.36 -1.20
N ALA A 67 8.52 21.20 -1.47
CA ALA A 67 8.61 22.64 -1.26
C ALA A 67 8.34 23.05 0.21
N ILE A 68 7.82 22.14 1.03
CA ILE A 68 7.41 22.37 2.41
C ILE A 68 8.50 21.91 3.37
N ASP A 69 8.95 20.68 3.21
CA ASP A 69 10.02 20.06 4.00
C ASP A 69 10.89 19.15 3.11
N PRO A 70 11.90 19.72 2.40
CA PRO A 70 12.74 18.95 1.51
C PRO A 70 13.62 17.94 2.25
N ASP A 71 14.07 18.24 3.47
CA ASP A 71 14.98 17.38 4.23
C ASP A 71 14.23 16.13 4.71
N LEU A 72 13.03 16.30 5.26
CA LEU A 72 12.20 15.17 5.69
C LEU A 72 11.76 14.29 4.51
N VAL A 73 11.47 14.89 3.36
CA VAL A 73 11.18 14.12 2.13
C VAL A 73 12.38 13.28 1.71
N GLU A 74 13.60 13.80 1.78
CA GLU A 74 14.81 13.05 1.43
C GLU A 74 15.08 11.91 2.42
N GLU A 75 14.83 12.12 3.72
CA GLU A 75 14.93 11.08 4.75
C GLU A 75 13.95 9.93 4.44
N ASN A 76 12.70 10.25 4.11
CA ASN A 76 11.70 9.23 3.74
C ASN A 76 12.08 8.45 2.46
N TYR A 77 12.67 9.11 1.44
CA TYR A 77 13.22 8.40 0.29
C TYR A 77 14.33 7.41 0.68
N ALA A 78 15.22 7.79 1.60
CA ALA A 78 16.29 6.92 2.08
C ALA A 78 15.74 5.70 2.84
N GLU A 79 14.72 5.89 3.68
CA GLU A 79 14.04 4.80 4.40
C GLU A 79 13.34 3.83 3.44
N HIS A 80 12.66 4.33 2.40
CA HIS A 80 12.11 3.49 1.34
C HIS A 80 13.20 2.68 0.61
N GLY A 81 14.35 3.29 0.37
CA GLY A 81 15.52 2.60 -0.20
C GLY A 81 15.97 1.44 0.67
N GLU A 82 16.03 1.63 1.99
CA GLU A 82 16.40 0.57 2.93
C GLU A 82 15.34 -0.53 3.03
N MET A 83 14.04 -0.18 3.01
CA MET A 83 12.96 -1.18 2.95
C MET A 83 13.08 -2.06 1.69
N LYS A 84 13.29 -1.44 0.52
CA LYS A 84 13.49 -2.15 -0.76
C LYS A 84 14.71 -3.09 -0.69
N ARG A 85 15.83 -2.63 -0.14
CA ARG A 85 17.03 -3.45 0.06
C ARG A 85 16.77 -4.67 0.94
N LEU A 86 16.07 -4.49 2.07
CA LEU A 86 15.74 -5.58 2.99
C LEU A 86 14.76 -6.59 2.36
N ILE A 87 13.81 -6.12 1.55
CA ILE A 87 12.89 -6.98 0.80
C ILE A 87 13.65 -7.85 -0.20
N GLU A 88 14.59 -7.28 -0.96
CA GLU A 88 15.42 -8.05 -1.89
C GLU A 88 16.32 -9.07 -1.17
N GLU A 89 16.88 -8.69 -0.02
CA GLU A 89 17.62 -9.63 0.82
C GLU A 89 16.75 -10.81 1.27
N LEU A 90 15.52 -10.54 1.74
CA LEU A 90 14.54 -11.58 2.12
C LEU A 90 14.20 -12.52 0.96
N ARG A 91 14.08 -12.01 -0.25
CA ARG A 91 13.83 -12.82 -1.45
C ARG A 91 14.96 -13.80 -1.75
N GLY A 92 16.19 -13.41 -1.44
CA GLY A 92 17.38 -14.26 -1.58
C GLY A 92 17.55 -15.31 -0.49
N LEU A 93 16.88 -15.17 0.65
CA LEU A 93 17.00 -16.07 1.80
C LEU A 93 15.95 -17.19 1.78
N ARG A 94 16.26 -18.31 2.43
CA ARG A 94 15.29 -19.38 2.69
C ARG A 94 14.50 -19.08 3.95
N PRO A 95 13.15 -19.15 3.94
CA PRO A 95 12.31 -18.82 5.09
C PRO A 95 12.51 -19.70 6.33
N ALA A 96 13.23 -20.82 6.18
CA ALA A 96 13.60 -21.71 7.28
C ALA A 96 14.90 -21.27 7.99
N ASP A 97 15.65 -20.37 7.41
CA ASP A 97 16.94 -19.94 7.95
C ASP A 97 16.74 -18.82 8.98
N ARG A 98 17.56 -18.84 10.05
CA ARG A 98 17.52 -17.79 11.08
C ARG A 98 17.78 -16.38 10.51
N ALA A 99 18.58 -16.29 9.45
CA ALA A 99 18.85 -15.03 8.78
C ALA A 99 17.57 -14.38 8.23
N TYR A 100 16.62 -15.21 7.71
CA TYR A 100 15.33 -14.71 7.23
C TYR A 100 14.53 -14.01 8.33
N ASP A 101 14.46 -14.61 9.53
CA ASP A 101 13.77 -14.00 10.67
C ASP A 101 14.46 -12.70 11.10
N THR A 102 15.80 -12.68 11.13
CA THR A 102 16.57 -11.49 11.49
C THR A 102 16.31 -10.35 10.51
N THR A 103 16.35 -10.63 9.21
CA THR A 103 16.10 -9.62 8.17
C THR A 103 14.63 -9.15 8.17
N ALA A 104 13.67 -10.06 8.40
CA ALA A 104 12.26 -9.69 8.55
C ALA A 104 12.02 -8.76 9.75
N MET A 105 12.68 -9.03 10.90
CA MET A 105 12.61 -8.13 12.05
C MET A 105 13.29 -6.79 11.81
N ASN A 106 14.36 -6.74 11.02
CA ASN A 106 14.98 -5.49 10.61
C ASN A 106 14.05 -4.67 9.71
N LEU A 107 13.42 -5.31 8.72
CA LEU A 107 12.40 -4.65 7.89
C LEU A 107 11.26 -4.08 8.73
N MET A 108 10.75 -4.86 9.69
CA MET A 108 9.70 -4.38 10.61
C MET A 108 10.15 -3.13 11.37
N ARG A 109 11.39 -3.09 11.87
CA ARG A 109 11.92 -1.93 12.61
C ARG A 109 11.98 -0.69 11.73
N VAL A 110 12.49 -0.82 10.50
CA VAL A 110 12.55 0.30 9.55
C VAL A 110 11.14 0.81 9.24
N VAL A 111 10.18 -0.08 8.96
CA VAL A 111 8.79 0.33 8.69
C VAL A 111 8.14 1.02 9.89
N ILE A 112 8.36 0.53 11.11
CA ILE A 112 7.80 1.17 12.33
C ILE A 112 8.40 2.57 12.51
N SER A 113 9.71 2.74 12.29
CA SER A 113 10.38 4.05 12.39
C SER A 113 9.80 5.03 11.38
N HIS A 114 9.74 4.63 10.13
CA HIS A 114 9.17 5.40 9.03
C HIS A 114 7.73 5.84 9.31
N VAL A 115 6.85 4.90 9.65
CA VAL A 115 5.45 5.20 9.99
C VAL A 115 5.35 6.21 11.12
N ALA A 116 6.14 6.02 12.19
CA ALA A 116 6.11 6.92 13.34
C ALA A 116 6.57 8.34 12.96
N GLU A 117 7.61 8.47 12.15
CA GLU A 117 8.12 9.76 11.72
C GLU A 117 7.18 10.46 10.76
N GLU A 118 6.68 9.74 9.77
CA GLU A 118 5.77 10.30 8.80
C GLU A 118 4.43 10.74 9.42
N GLU A 119 3.82 9.89 10.24
CA GLU A 119 2.54 10.20 10.89
C GLU A 119 2.65 11.31 11.95
N THR A 120 3.83 11.52 12.53
CA THR A 120 4.02 12.57 13.55
C THR A 120 4.57 13.89 13.01
N LYS A 121 5.17 13.89 11.82
CA LYS A 121 5.79 15.08 11.22
C LYS A 121 5.20 15.41 9.85
N LEU A 122 5.46 14.58 8.82
CA LEU A 122 5.17 14.89 7.43
C LEU A 122 3.67 15.00 7.14
N LEU A 123 2.85 14.05 7.63
CA LEU A 123 1.42 14.06 7.38
C LEU A 123 0.69 15.22 8.08
N PRO A 124 0.99 15.59 9.36
CA PRO A 124 0.46 16.79 9.97
C PRO A 124 0.85 18.08 9.24
N ASP A 125 2.07 18.18 8.75
CA ASP A 125 2.50 19.32 7.95
C ASP A 125 1.79 19.40 6.61
N ALA A 126 1.57 18.27 5.94
CA ALA A 126 0.75 18.20 4.74
C ALA A 126 -0.69 18.67 5.00
N GLU A 127 -1.32 18.19 6.08
CA GLU A 127 -2.69 18.58 6.44
C GLU A 127 -2.79 20.08 6.73
N ARG A 128 -1.79 20.67 7.39
CA ARG A 128 -1.72 22.07 7.72
C ARG A 128 -1.48 22.99 6.51
N VAL A 129 -0.59 22.58 5.57
CA VAL A 129 -0.10 23.46 4.49
C VAL A 129 -0.86 23.26 3.19
N LEU A 130 -1.15 22.01 2.79
CA LEU A 130 -1.84 21.72 1.54
C LEU A 130 -3.36 21.92 1.65
N GLY A 131 -3.93 21.67 2.83
CA GLY A 131 -5.37 21.75 3.09
C GLY A 131 -6.19 20.64 2.44
N GLU A 132 -7.47 20.55 2.83
CA GLU A 132 -8.35 19.43 2.45
C GLU A 132 -8.52 19.25 0.95
N GLN A 133 -8.68 20.35 0.20
CA GLN A 133 -8.92 20.26 -1.25
C GLN A 133 -7.74 19.65 -1.97
N ARG A 134 -6.50 20.12 -1.70
CA ARG A 134 -5.31 19.59 -2.36
C ARG A 134 -5.03 18.15 -1.96
N LEU A 135 -5.22 17.79 -0.70
CA LEU A 135 -5.09 16.42 -0.22
C LEU A 135 -6.13 15.46 -0.85
N ALA A 136 -7.35 15.94 -1.10
CA ALA A 136 -8.36 15.16 -1.83
C ALA A 136 -7.97 14.96 -3.30
N GLU A 137 -7.43 15.98 -3.97
CA GLU A 137 -6.93 15.87 -5.35
C GLU A 137 -5.80 14.84 -5.46
N LEU A 138 -4.79 14.93 -4.57
CA LEU A 138 -3.70 13.95 -4.48
C LEU A 138 -4.23 12.55 -4.21
N GLY A 139 -5.21 12.38 -3.31
CA GLY A 139 -5.84 11.11 -3.01
C GLY A 139 -6.51 10.47 -4.24
N VAL A 140 -7.14 11.27 -5.12
CA VAL A 140 -7.69 10.78 -6.39
C VAL A 140 -6.58 10.32 -7.33
N GLU A 141 -5.48 11.06 -7.42
CA GLU A 141 -4.30 10.69 -8.23
C GLU A 141 -3.69 9.37 -7.73
N MET A 142 -3.45 9.27 -6.43
CA MET A 142 -2.93 8.07 -5.77
C MET A 142 -3.88 6.88 -5.97
N THR A 143 -5.20 7.07 -5.84
CA THR A 143 -6.18 5.99 -6.08
C THR A 143 -6.08 5.46 -7.51
N ARG A 144 -5.98 6.33 -8.51
CA ARG A 144 -5.82 5.94 -9.91
C ARG A 144 -4.51 5.18 -10.13
N ARG A 145 -3.42 5.71 -9.57
CA ARG A 145 -2.10 5.08 -9.69
C ARG A 145 -2.05 3.72 -9.01
N ARG A 146 -2.64 3.60 -7.82
CA ARG A 146 -2.77 2.33 -7.10
C ARG A 146 -3.45 1.26 -7.95
N MET A 147 -4.58 1.58 -8.61
CA MET A 147 -5.26 0.63 -9.49
C MET A 147 -4.34 0.11 -10.61
N GLN A 148 -3.50 0.98 -11.18
CA GLN A 148 -2.54 0.59 -12.21
C GLN A 148 -1.44 -0.33 -11.67
N LEU A 149 -0.93 -0.02 -10.47
CA LEU A 149 0.14 -0.79 -9.83
C LEU A 149 -0.33 -2.17 -9.35
N VAL A 150 -1.55 -2.27 -8.83
CA VAL A 150 -2.09 -3.51 -8.25
C VAL A 150 -2.69 -4.45 -9.32
N ALA A 151 -3.21 -3.93 -10.43
CA ALA A 151 -3.89 -4.73 -11.45
C ALA A 151 -3.05 -5.92 -11.98
N PRO A 152 -1.74 -5.79 -12.26
CA PRO A 152 -0.91 -6.91 -12.71
C PRO A 152 -0.77 -8.03 -11.67
N HIS A 153 -0.89 -7.70 -10.37
CA HIS A 153 -0.67 -8.59 -9.23
C HIS A 153 -1.96 -9.19 -8.65
N ALA A 154 -3.12 -8.95 -9.26
CA ALA A 154 -4.42 -9.35 -8.71
C ALA A 154 -4.53 -10.86 -8.44
N GLY A 155 -3.97 -11.71 -9.31
CA GLY A 155 -3.95 -13.16 -9.15
C GLY A 155 -3.05 -13.62 -7.99
N GLU A 156 -1.87 -13.03 -7.87
CA GLU A 156 -0.91 -13.32 -6.82
C GLU A 156 -1.42 -12.86 -5.44
N LEU A 157 -2.01 -11.67 -5.39
CA LEU A 157 -2.68 -11.16 -4.19
C LEU A 157 -3.80 -12.09 -3.72
N ALA A 158 -4.63 -12.62 -4.62
CA ALA A 158 -5.69 -13.54 -4.26
C ALA A 158 -5.13 -14.84 -3.63
N VAL A 159 -4.07 -15.42 -4.20
CA VAL A 159 -3.42 -16.63 -3.67
C VAL A 159 -2.75 -16.37 -2.32
N ASN A 160 -2.00 -15.28 -2.21
CA ASN A 160 -1.28 -14.94 -0.97
C ASN A 160 -2.25 -14.52 0.15
N SER A 161 -3.34 -13.83 -0.17
CA SER A 161 -4.38 -13.47 0.80
C SER A 161 -5.00 -14.69 1.46
N VAL A 162 -5.33 -15.74 0.70
CA VAL A 162 -5.85 -17.00 1.24
C VAL A 162 -4.85 -17.68 2.18
N ARG A 163 -3.55 -17.60 1.87
CA ARG A 163 -2.49 -18.19 2.70
C ARG A 163 -2.16 -17.37 3.95
N THR A 164 -2.24 -16.06 3.86
CA THR A 164 -1.87 -15.12 4.94
C THR A 164 -3.03 -14.89 5.90
N PHE A 165 -4.25 -14.84 5.39
CA PHE A 165 -5.45 -14.54 6.18
C PHE A 165 -6.37 -15.76 6.25
N PRO A 166 -6.72 -16.27 7.45
CA PRO A 166 -7.79 -17.27 7.60
C PRO A 166 -9.11 -16.77 7.04
N ALA A 167 -9.98 -17.70 6.65
CA ALA A 167 -11.23 -17.47 5.90
C ALA A 167 -12.11 -16.26 6.35
N ALA A 168 -12.12 -15.94 7.64
CA ALA A 168 -12.86 -14.77 8.16
C ALA A 168 -12.28 -13.42 7.69
N THR A 169 -10.98 -13.36 7.37
CA THR A 169 -10.32 -12.14 6.90
C THR A 169 -10.29 -12.08 5.37
N ALA A 170 -10.37 -13.23 4.68
CA ALA A 170 -10.50 -13.32 3.23
C ALA A 170 -11.76 -12.59 2.71
N ALA A 171 -12.83 -12.52 3.52
CA ALA A 171 -14.04 -11.78 3.18
C ALA A 171 -13.78 -10.26 3.00
N ILE A 172 -12.95 -9.65 3.84
CA ILE A 172 -12.66 -8.20 3.79
C ILE A 172 -11.72 -7.90 2.62
N THR A 173 -10.71 -8.75 2.39
CA THR A 173 -9.78 -8.60 1.25
C THR A 173 -10.47 -8.95 -0.07
N GLY A 174 -11.39 -9.92 -0.07
CA GLY A 174 -12.24 -10.24 -1.21
C GLY A 174 -13.17 -9.10 -1.60
N VAL A 175 -13.74 -8.37 -0.63
CA VAL A 175 -14.56 -7.18 -0.88
C VAL A 175 -13.75 -6.05 -1.51
N MET A 176 -12.51 -5.84 -1.08
CA MET A 176 -11.61 -4.82 -1.67
C MET A 176 -11.16 -5.21 -3.09
N ALA A 177 -10.83 -6.48 -3.33
CA ALA A 177 -10.47 -7.00 -4.65
C ALA A 177 -11.69 -7.06 -5.60
N ILE A 178 -12.85 -7.53 -5.11
CA ILE A 178 -14.10 -7.61 -5.88
C ILE A 178 -14.67 -6.21 -6.12
N GLY A 179 -14.63 -5.32 -5.13
CA GLY A 179 -15.06 -3.93 -5.28
C GLY A 179 -14.22 -3.20 -6.32
N GLY A 180 -12.90 -3.38 -6.30
CA GLY A 180 -11.98 -2.82 -7.31
C GLY A 180 -12.22 -3.43 -8.70
N TYR A 181 -12.47 -4.75 -8.79
CA TYR A 181 -12.80 -5.43 -10.06
C TYR A 181 -14.16 -5.00 -10.62
N LEU A 182 -15.19 -4.91 -9.78
CA LEU A 182 -16.52 -4.47 -10.22
C LEU A 182 -16.50 -3.00 -10.66
N LEU A 183 -15.73 -2.16 -9.97
CA LEU A 183 -15.53 -0.77 -10.36
C LEU A 183 -14.77 -0.66 -11.68
N ALA A 184 -13.71 -1.44 -11.87
CA ALA A 184 -12.95 -1.49 -13.12
C ALA A 184 -13.83 -1.99 -14.29
N ARG A 185 -14.65 -3.01 -14.07
CA ARG A 185 -15.59 -3.55 -15.06
C ARG A 185 -16.67 -2.53 -15.45
N GLU A 186 -17.19 -1.75 -14.51
CA GLU A 186 -18.17 -0.70 -14.78
C GLU A 186 -17.54 0.47 -15.57
N LEU A 187 -16.28 0.79 -15.27
CA LEU A 187 -15.52 1.84 -15.98
C LEU A 187 -15.08 1.43 -17.41
N THR A 188 -14.99 0.13 -17.68
CA THR A 188 -14.62 -0.42 -19.00
C THR A 188 -15.80 -0.85 -19.86
N ARG A 189 -17.04 -0.75 -19.36
CA ARG A 189 -18.23 -1.02 -20.18
C ARG A 189 -18.34 -0.03 -21.33
N PRO A 190 -18.45 -0.50 -22.59
CA PRO A 190 -18.70 0.38 -23.74
C PRO A 190 -20.04 1.09 -23.55
N SER A 191 -20.08 2.39 -23.86
CA SER A 191 -21.24 3.27 -23.68
C SER A 191 -22.47 2.96 -24.55
N GLY A 192 -22.54 1.77 -25.16
CA GLY A 192 -23.54 1.39 -26.15
C GLY A 192 -24.85 0.78 -25.64
N TRP A 193 -25.01 0.52 -24.33
CA TRP A 193 -26.20 -0.23 -23.84
C TRP A 193 -27.29 0.63 -23.17
N ARG A 194 -27.22 1.95 -23.29
CA ARG A 194 -28.30 2.86 -22.74
C ARG A 194 -29.47 3.14 -23.69
N ALA A 195 -29.55 2.49 -24.84
CA ALA A 195 -30.50 2.84 -25.90
C ALA A 195 -31.64 1.84 -26.16
N LEU A 196 -31.88 0.86 -25.27
CA LEU A 196 -32.91 -0.19 -25.53
C LEU A 196 -33.93 -0.39 -24.39
N THR A 197 -34.15 0.60 -23.52
CA THR A 197 -35.34 0.60 -22.64
C THR A 197 -35.91 2.00 -22.55
N ALA A 198 -36.63 2.41 -23.61
CA ALA A 198 -37.65 3.44 -23.60
C ALA A 198 -38.94 2.84 -24.19
#